data_1b0421d26a1a70e39e959ff05c01bf8e
#
_entry.id   1b0421d26a1a70e39e959ff05c01bf8e
#
_cell.length_a   1.000
_cell.length_b   1.000
_cell.length_c   1.000
_cell.angle_alpha   90.00
_cell.angle_beta   90.00
_cell.angle_gamma   90.00
#
_symmetry.space_group_name_H-M   'P 1'
#
loop_
_entity.id
_entity.type
_entity.pdbx_description
1 polymer ?
#
loop_
_entity_poly.entity_id
_entity_poly.type
_entity_poly.pdbx_seq_one_letter_code
_entity_poly.pdbx_strand_id
1 'polypeptide(L)'
;MKRPVTLTVNGARTTVEVEPRALLVHVLRDELNLTGTHIGCDTSQCGACTVIIDGYAVKSCTVLAVQAEGQPITTIEGMGSVDALHPLQQAFWEKHGLQCGFCTPGMIMTASDLLSHNPDPSEEEIRHALEGNYCRCTGYVNIVAAVKHAASLIREGARAGALA
;
A
#
# COMPACT_ATOMS: atom_id res chain seq x y z
N MET A 1 -22.81 13.47 15.08
CA MET A 1 -23.88 12.80 14.32
C MET A 1 -23.19 11.97 13.22
N LYS A 2 -23.43 10.65 13.18
CA LYS A 2 -22.91 9.81 12.10
C LYS A 2 -23.68 10.05 10.80
N ARG A 3 -23.04 9.80 9.65
CA ARG A 3 -23.66 9.80 8.32
C ARG A 3 -23.20 8.57 7.52
N PRO A 4 -24.02 8.07 6.60
CA PRO A 4 -23.60 7.01 5.70
C PRO A 4 -22.51 7.54 4.74
N VAL A 5 -21.48 6.74 4.53
CA VAL A 5 -20.40 6.95 3.55
C VAL A 5 -20.20 5.66 2.78
N THR A 6 -20.23 5.74 1.45
CA THR A 6 -20.03 4.57 0.59
C THR A 6 -18.61 4.58 0.05
N LEU A 7 -17.84 3.59 0.45
CA LEU A 7 -16.46 3.37 0.01
C LEU A 7 -16.37 2.18 -0.96
N THR A 8 -15.50 2.29 -1.94
CA THR A 8 -15.12 1.17 -2.82
C THR A 8 -13.71 0.72 -2.43
N VAL A 9 -13.61 -0.37 -1.67
CA VAL A 9 -12.33 -0.86 -1.14
C VAL A 9 -12.06 -2.26 -1.69
N ASN A 10 -10.90 -2.45 -2.31
CA ASN A 10 -10.48 -3.70 -2.94
C ASN A 10 -11.53 -4.26 -3.92
N GLY A 11 -12.18 -3.36 -4.67
CA GLY A 11 -13.26 -3.70 -5.61
C GLY A 11 -14.63 -3.94 -4.98
N ALA A 12 -14.74 -4.02 -3.66
CA ALA A 12 -16.01 -4.19 -2.94
C ALA A 12 -16.60 -2.84 -2.52
N ARG A 13 -17.87 -2.63 -2.83
CA ARG A 13 -18.60 -1.42 -2.42
C ARG A 13 -19.31 -1.66 -1.08
N THR A 14 -18.99 -0.86 -0.08
CA THR A 14 -19.53 -0.99 1.28
C THR A 14 -19.97 0.37 1.82
N THR A 15 -21.14 0.44 2.45
CA THR A 15 -21.62 1.65 3.14
C THR A 15 -21.44 1.48 4.65
N VAL A 16 -20.80 2.46 5.26
CA VAL A 16 -20.54 2.49 6.72
C VAL A 16 -21.07 3.79 7.32
N GLU A 17 -21.53 3.72 8.57
CA GLU A 17 -22.01 4.88 9.34
C GLU A 17 -20.86 5.49 10.14
N VAL A 18 -20.31 6.63 9.69
CA VAL A 18 -19.15 7.26 10.31
C VAL A 18 -19.41 8.71 10.74
N GLU A 19 -18.67 9.17 11.72
CA GLU A 19 -18.58 10.61 12.00
C GLU A 19 -17.87 11.32 10.86
N PRO A 20 -18.27 12.55 10.45
CA PRO A 20 -17.61 13.29 9.36
C PRO A 20 -16.10 13.52 9.56
N ARG A 21 -15.63 13.50 10.81
CA ARG A 21 -14.22 13.64 11.18
C ARG A 21 -13.46 12.31 11.23
N ALA A 22 -14.09 11.18 10.93
CA ALA A 22 -13.45 9.87 10.99
C ALA A 22 -12.35 9.78 9.94
N LEU A 23 -11.14 9.41 10.37
CA LEU A 23 -10.01 9.19 9.48
C LEU A 23 -10.20 7.87 8.71
N LEU A 24 -9.80 7.85 7.45
CA LEU A 24 -9.93 6.68 6.59
C LEU A 24 -9.24 5.44 7.21
N VAL A 25 -8.06 5.61 7.80
CA VAL A 25 -7.34 4.49 8.44
C VAL A 25 -8.16 3.79 9.51
N HIS A 26 -8.91 4.52 10.34
CA HIS A 26 -9.76 3.93 11.37
C HIS A 26 -10.95 3.21 10.75
N VAL A 27 -11.57 3.79 9.71
CA VAL A 27 -12.69 3.14 9.02
C VAL A 27 -12.24 1.83 8.34
N LEU A 28 -11.08 1.82 7.68
CA LEU A 28 -10.52 0.60 7.09
C LEU A 28 -10.30 -0.48 8.14
N ARG A 29 -9.69 -0.13 9.28
CA ARG A 29 -9.32 -1.10 10.32
C ARG A 29 -10.48 -1.55 11.19
N ASP A 30 -11.28 -0.58 11.67
CA ASP A 30 -12.21 -0.81 12.78
C ASP A 30 -13.63 -1.13 12.26
N GLU A 31 -14.04 -0.56 11.12
CA GLU A 31 -15.37 -0.78 10.53
C GLU A 31 -15.33 -1.86 9.42
N LEU A 32 -14.26 -1.87 8.59
CA LEU A 32 -14.12 -2.83 7.49
C LEU A 32 -13.24 -4.04 7.86
N ASN A 33 -12.63 -4.05 9.05
CA ASN A 33 -11.74 -5.10 9.54
C ASN A 33 -10.53 -5.40 8.63
N LEU A 34 -10.07 -4.39 7.86
CA LEU A 34 -8.88 -4.46 7.01
C LEU A 34 -7.65 -4.00 7.81
N THR A 35 -7.16 -4.89 8.65
CA THR A 35 -6.14 -4.59 9.67
C THR A 35 -4.70 -4.56 9.15
N GLY A 36 -4.47 -4.95 7.90
CA GLY A 36 -3.15 -4.88 7.25
C GLY A 36 -2.64 -3.45 7.03
N THR A 37 -3.52 -2.46 7.00
CA THR A 37 -3.16 -1.05 7.03
C THR A 37 -2.81 -0.66 8.48
N HIS A 38 -1.53 -0.43 8.79
CA HIS A 38 -1.06 -0.21 10.16
C HIS A 38 -1.05 1.27 10.55
N ILE A 39 -1.12 1.55 11.87
CA ILE A 39 -0.96 2.89 12.44
C ILE A 39 0.32 2.90 13.27
N GLY A 40 1.39 3.55 12.78
CA GLY A 40 2.66 3.66 13.48
C GLY A 40 2.94 5.04 14.07
N CYS A 41 2.12 6.03 13.73
CA CYS A 41 2.17 7.40 14.28
C CYS A 41 0.79 8.06 14.14
N ASP A 42 0.69 9.31 14.62
CA ASP A 42 -0.47 10.20 14.46
C ASP A 42 -0.11 11.50 13.72
N THR A 43 1.07 11.53 13.08
CA THR A 43 1.69 12.73 12.53
C THR A 43 1.99 12.65 11.04
N SER A 44 1.44 11.67 10.34
CA SER A 44 1.65 11.38 8.91
C SER A 44 3.12 11.11 8.49
N GLN A 45 4.02 10.86 9.45
CA GLN A 45 5.44 10.69 9.19
C GLN A 45 5.80 9.27 8.73
N CYS A 46 5.27 8.24 9.44
CA CYS A 46 5.80 6.88 9.35
C CYS A 46 5.45 6.10 8.07
N GLY A 47 4.39 6.45 7.35
CA GLY A 47 3.95 5.77 6.12
C GLY A 47 3.35 4.36 6.30
N ALA A 48 3.23 3.85 7.53
CA ALA A 48 2.67 2.51 7.77
C ALA A 48 1.19 2.38 7.34
N CYS A 49 0.47 3.50 7.26
CA CYS A 49 -0.93 3.58 6.87
C CYS A 49 -1.15 3.86 5.37
N THR A 50 -0.12 3.75 4.54
CA THR A 50 -0.24 4.02 3.11
C THR A 50 -1.18 3.04 2.44
N VAL A 51 -2.11 3.57 1.65
CA VAL A 51 -3.05 2.87 0.77
C VAL A 51 -3.01 3.51 -0.61
N ILE A 52 -3.57 2.89 -1.63
CA ILE A 52 -3.76 3.53 -2.95
C ILE A 52 -5.18 4.10 -2.99
N ILE A 53 -5.30 5.38 -3.36
CA ILE A 53 -6.57 6.04 -3.63
C ILE A 53 -6.49 6.62 -5.05
N ASP A 54 -7.39 6.22 -5.91
CA ASP A 54 -7.45 6.68 -7.32
C ASP A 54 -6.09 6.56 -8.05
N GLY A 55 -5.36 5.47 -7.78
CA GLY A 55 -4.06 5.17 -8.41
C GLY A 55 -2.83 5.76 -7.71
N TYR A 56 -2.97 6.52 -6.64
CA TYR A 56 -1.86 7.19 -5.94
C TYR A 56 -1.69 6.70 -4.50
N ALA A 57 -0.43 6.60 -4.05
CA ALA A 57 -0.11 6.27 -2.67
C ALA A 57 -0.44 7.43 -1.72
N VAL A 58 -1.33 7.18 -0.77
CA VAL A 58 -1.84 8.19 0.17
C VAL A 58 -1.76 7.65 1.60
N LYS A 59 -1.35 8.49 2.54
CA LYS A 59 -1.36 8.16 3.97
C LYS A 59 -2.78 8.30 4.53
N SER A 60 -3.47 7.18 4.72
CA SER A 60 -4.88 7.16 5.13
C SER A 60 -5.17 7.78 6.51
N CYS A 61 -4.14 8.02 7.32
CA CYS A 61 -4.25 8.76 8.58
C CYS A 61 -4.42 10.29 8.40
N THR A 62 -4.31 10.80 7.17
CA THR A 62 -4.51 12.24 6.85
C THR A 62 -5.71 12.48 5.96
N VAL A 63 -6.48 11.43 5.65
CA VAL A 63 -7.68 11.49 4.81
C VAL A 63 -8.91 11.24 5.67
N LEU A 64 -9.92 12.10 5.58
CA LEU A 64 -11.23 11.82 6.16
C LEU A 64 -11.96 10.78 5.30
N ALA A 65 -12.64 9.83 5.90
CA ALA A 65 -13.38 8.81 5.17
C ALA A 65 -14.40 9.41 4.18
N VAL A 66 -15.00 10.53 4.55
CA VAL A 66 -15.94 11.27 3.69
C VAL A 66 -15.29 11.87 2.43
N GLN A 67 -13.97 12.10 2.43
CA GLN A 67 -13.23 12.61 1.27
C GLN A 67 -12.90 11.50 0.27
N ALA A 68 -12.84 10.25 0.73
CA ALA A 68 -12.57 9.09 -0.10
C ALA A 68 -13.83 8.47 -0.72
N GLU A 69 -15.02 9.04 -0.43
CA GLU A 69 -16.28 8.56 -1.00
C GLU A 69 -16.27 8.64 -2.53
N GLY A 70 -16.61 7.53 -3.18
CA GLY A 70 -16.65 7.43 -4.64
C GLY A 70 -15.30 7.19 -5.32
N GLN A 71 -14.20 7.20 -4.58
CA GLN A 71 -12.87 6.87 -5.12
C GLN A 71 -12.53 5.39 -4.91
N PRO A 72 -11.84 4.74 -5.86
CA PRO A 72 -11.34 3.39 -5.66
C PRO A 72 -10.19 3.40 -4.65
N ILE A 73 -10.29 2.54 -3.65
CA ILE A 73 -9.28 2.39 -2.60
C ILE A 73 -8.73 0.97 -2.69
N THR A 74 -7.40 0.83 -2.71
CA THR A 74 -6.73 -0.46 -2.60
C THR A 74 -5.88 -0.49 -1.34
N THR A 75 -6.08 -1.51 -0.52
CA THR A 75 -5.26 -1.80 0.66
C THR A 75 -4.35 -3.00 0.38
N ILE A 76 -3.46 -3.33 1.31
CA ILE A 76 -2.55 -4.48 1.15
C ILE A 76 -3.31 -5.80 0.96
N GLU A 77 -4.50 -5.93 1.53
CA GLU A 77 -5.36 -7.12 1.36
C GLU A 77 -5.88 -7.28 -0.07
N GLY A 78 -5.93 -6.20 -0.84
CA GLY A 78 -6.34 -6.22 -2.24
C GLY A 78 -5.20 -6.47 -3.23
N MET A 79 -3.93 -6.54 -2.78
CA MET A 79 -2.78 -6.69 -3.69
C MET A 79 -2.59 -8.12 -4.20
N GLY A 80 -2.91 -9.13 -3.39
CA GLY A 80 -2.74 -10.54 -3.74
C GLY A 80 -3.28 -11.45 -2.64
N SER A 81 -3.23 -12.76 -2.88
CA SER A 81 -3.64 -13.79 -1.92
C SER A 81 -2.46 -14.67 -1.52
N VAL A 82 -2.66 -15.55 -0.52
CA VAL A 82 -1.64 -16.53 -0.09
C VAL A 82 -1.23 -17.46 -1.24
N ASP A 83 -2.17 -17.80 -2.12
CA ASP A 83 -1.94 -18.71 -3.24
C ASP A 83 -1.44 -18.00 -4.51
N ALA A 84 -1.56 -16.65 -4.55
CA ALA A 84 -1.19 -15.82 -5.68
C ALA A 84 -0.67 -14.46 -5.19
N LEU A 85 0.58 -14.44 -4.73
CA LEU A 85 1.23 -13.23 -4.27
C LEU A 85 1.43 -12.23 -5.39
N HIS A 86 1.20 -10.96 -5.10
CA HIS A 86 1.64 -9.89 -6.00
C HIS A 86 3.17 -9.89 -6.11
N PRO A 87 3.79 -9.54 -7.28
CA PRO A 87 5.24 -9.53 -7.45
C PRO A 87 6.01 -8.75 -6.39
N LEU A 88 5.44 -7.66 -5.86
CA LEU A 88 6.03 -6.94 -4.72
C LEU A 88 6.04 -7.78 -3.44
N GLN A 89 4.95 -8.48 -3.12
CA GLN A 89 4.88 -9.35 -1.94
C GLN A 89 5.89 -10.48 -2.05
N GLN A 90 5.97 -11.13 -3.23
CA GLN A 90 6.94 -12.17 -3.54
C GLN A 90 8.38 -11.64 -3.39
N ALA A 91 8.70 -10.51 -3.99
CA ALA A 91 10.04 -9.92 -3.94
C ALA A 91 10.45 -9.53 -2.52
N PHE A 92 9.54 -9.00 -1.69
CA PHE A 92 9.81 -8.71 -0.29
C PHE A 92 10.13 -9.98 0.51
N TRP A 93 9.47 -11.09 0.20
CA TRP A 93 9.76 -12.40 0.78
C TRP A 93 11.15 -12.90 0.32
N GLU A 94 11.40 -12.96 -0.97
CA GLU A 94 12.62 -13.53 -1.56
C GLU A 94 13.89 -12.72 -1.22
N LYS A 95 13.79 -11.40 -1.14
CA LYS A 95 14.92 -10.50 -0.83
C LYS A 95 15.03 -10.15 0.64
N HIS A 96 14.22 -10.78 1.50
CA HIS A 96 14.19 -10.47 2.93
C HIS A 96 13.95 -8.97 3.22
N GLY A 97 13.05 -8.35 2.45
CA GLY A 97 12.67 -6.94 2.58
C GLY A 97 11.88 -6.61 3.84
N LEU A 98 11.73 -7.56 4.75
CA LEU A 98 11.00 -7.41 6.01
C LEU A 98 11.67 -8.16 7.16
N GLN A 99 11.43 -7.71 8.39
CA GLN A 99 11.77 -8.42 9.63
C GLN A 99 10.52 -8.51 10.52
N CYS A 100 10.19 -7.47 11.31
CA CYS A 100 8.96 -7.48 12.11
C CYS A 100 7.67 -7.39 11.26
N GLY A 101 7.73 -6.94 10.02
CA GLY A 101 6.59 -6.84 9.11
C GLY A 101 5.73 -5.59 9.28
N PHE A 102 5.91 -4.79 10.33
CA PHE A 102 5.01 -3.68 10.64
C PHE A 102 4.96 -2.59 9.55
N CYS A 103 6.10 -2.22 8.97
CA CYS A 103 6.16 -1.23 7.88
C CYS A 103 5.83 -1.82 6.50
N THR A 104 5.84 -3.14 6.38
CA THR A 104 5.81 -3.84 5.08
C THR A 104 4.59 -3.50 4.23
N PRO A 105 3.36 -3.48 4.74
CA PRO A 105 2.20 -3.08 3.95
C PRO A 105 2.36 -1.68 3.34
N GLY A 106 2.72 -0.69 4.14
CA GLY A 106 2.94 0.68 3.67
C GLY A 106 4.07 0.80 2.65
N MET A 107 5.17 0.07 2.84
CA MET A 107 6.28 0.01 1.88
C MET A 107 5.84 -0.58 0.53
N ILE A 108 5.07 -1.68 0.56
CA ILE A 108 4.55 -2.33 -0.65
C ILE A 108 3.59 -1.39 -1.39
N MET A 109 2.69 -0.71 -0.68
CA MET A 109 1.75 0.22 -1.31
C MET A 109 2.49 1.39 -1.98
N THR A 110 3.48 1.99 -1.30
CA THR A 110 4.31 3.05 -1.87
C THR A 110 5.13 2.56 -3.06
N ALA A 111 5.72 1.37 -2.98
CA ALA A 111 6.44 0.77 -4.09
C ALA A 111 5.53 0.43 -5.28
N SER A 112 4.28 0.05 -5.03
CA SER A 112 3.28 -0.20 -6.07
C SER A 112 2.97 1.07 -6.86
N ASP A 113 2.79 2.19 -6.19
CA ASP A 113 2.62 3.50 -6.83
C ASP A 113 3.86 3.86 -7.68
N LEU A 114 5.06 3.77 -7.11
CA LEU A 114 6.29 4.01 -7.86
C LEU A 114 6.35 3.17 -9.14
N LEU A 115 6.15 1.85 -9.03
CA LEU A 115 6.29 0.94 -10.17
C LEU A 115 5.18 1.08 -11.22
N SER A 116 4.02 1.63 -10.84
CA SER A 116 2.96 1.97 -11.79
C SER A 116 3.32 3.15 -12.68
N HIS A 117 4.13 4.10 -12.17
CA HIS A 117 4.56 5.29 -12.89
C HIS A 117 5.96 5.15 -13.51
N ASN A 118 6.84 4.38 -12.88
CA ASN A 118 8.19 4.09 -13.36
C ASN A 118 8.46 2.58 -13.21
N PRO A 119 8.34 1.79 -14.30
CA PRO A 119 8.50 0.35 -14.26
C PRO A 119 9.95 -0.13 -14.13
N ASP A 120 10.94 0.75 -14.25
CA ASP A 120 12.36 0.43 -14.13
C ASP A 120 13.14 1.49 -13.34
N PRO A 121 12.80 1.68 -12.04
CA PRO A 121 13.42 2.71 -11.24
C PRO A 121 14.88 2.39 -10.90
N SER A 122 15.70 3.43 -10.84
CA SER A 122 17.04 3.37 -10.24
C SER A 122 16.93 3.19 -8.71
N GLU A 123 18.04 2.79 -8.07
CA GLU A 123 18.07 2.72 -6.60
C GLU A 123 17.80 4.06 -5.92
N GLU A 124 18.26 5.15 -6.51
CA GLU A 124 18.04 6.50 -6.01
C GLU A 124 16.57 6.87 -6.04
N GLU A 125 15.88 6.60 -7.15
CA GLU A 125 14.43 6.82 -7.28
C GLU A 125 13.63 5.95 -6.30
N ILE A 126 14.04 4.69 -6.08
CA ILE A 126 13.40 3.83 -5.07
C ILE A 126 13.60 4.42 -3.66
N ARG A 127 14.81 4.86 -3.32
CA ARG A 127 15.09 5.46 -2.01
C ARG A 127 14.29 6.73 -1.81
N HIS A 128 14.22 7.59 -2.82
CA HIS A 128 13.44 8.82 -2.78
C HIS A 128 11.93 8.54 -2.59
N ALA A 129 11.38 7.60 -3.33
CA ALA A 129 9.97 7.22 -3.19
C ALA A 129 9.64 6.71 -1.78
N LEU A 130 10.58 6.02 -1.13
CA LEU A 130 10.40 5.44 0.20
C LEU A 130 10.73 6.39 1.36
N GLU A 131 11.14 7.63 1.13
CA GLU A 131 11.49 8.60 2.19
C GLU A 131 10.36 8.86 3.18
N GLY A 132 9.12 8.73 2.73
CA GLY A 132 7.92 8.86 3.56
C GLY A 132 7.53 7.60 4.34
N ASN A 133 8.33 6.53 4.31
CA ASN A 133 8.03 5.24 4.93
C ASN A 133 9.17 4.80 5.86
N TYR A 134 8.89 4.66 7.16
CA TYR A 134 9.90 4.33 8.15
C TYR A 134 9.98 2.83 8.44
N CYS A 135 11.20 2.30 8.39
CA CYS A 135 11.52 0.95 8.85
C CYS A 135 12.60 1.02 9.93
N ARG A 136 12.33 0.44 11.11
CA ARG A 136 13.29 0.40 12.23
C ARG A 136 14.20 -0.84 12.22
N CYS A 137 13.90 -1.83 11.38
CA CYS A 137 14.52 -3.14 11.45
C CYS A 137 15.60 -3.37 10.39
N THR A 138 15.31 -3.06 9.10
CA THR A 138 16.07 -3.61 7.96
C THR A 138 17.24 -2.74 7.52
N GLY A 139 17.32 -1.48 7.92
CA GLY A 139 18.27 -0.51 7.36
C GLY A 139 18.01 -0.19 5.87
N TYR A 140 16.83 -0.54 5.34
CA TYR A 140 16.32 -0.28 3.98
C TYR A 140 17.01 -1.02 2.83
N VAL A 141 18.22 -1.56 3.00
CA VAL A 141 18.99 -2.19 1.92
C VAL A 141 18.19 -3.29 1.22
N ASN A 142 17.65 -4.21 2.00
CA ASN A 142 16.85 -5.32 1.45
C ASN A 142 15.48 -4.86 0.90
N ILE A 143 14.90 -3.78 1.43
CA ILE A 143 13.68 -3.20 0.90
C ILE A 143 13.92 -2.64 -0.51
N VAL A 144 15.01 -1.87 -0.70
CA VAL A 144 15.39 -1.35 -2.02
C VAL A 144 15.66 -2.49 -3.01
N ALA A 145 16.39 -3.53 -2.57
CA ALA A 145 16.62 -4.72 -3.37
C ALA A 145 15.33 -5.46 -3.75
N ALA A 146 14.36 -5.52 -2.82
CA ALA A 146 13.05 -6.13 -3.06
C ALA A 146 12.24 -5.35 -4.11
N VAL A 147 12.19 -4.02 -4.01
CA VAL A 147 11.49 -3.18 -5.00
C VAL A 147 12.12 -3.33 -6.38
N LYS A 148 13.45 -3.31 -6.47
CA LYS A 148 14.16 -3.51 -7.73
C LYS A 148 13.91 -4.89 -8.34
N HIS A 149 13.85 -5.91 -7.52
CA HIS A 149 13.51 -7.27 -7.95
C HIS A 149 12.06 -7.37 -8.42
N ALA A 150 11.10 -6.78 -7.69
CA ALA A 150 9.71 -6.72 -8.11
C ALA A 150 9.53 -6.04 -9.48
N ALA A 151 10.26 -4.96 -9.73
CA ALA A 151 10.29 -4.30 -11.04
C ALA A 151 10.70 -5.26 -12.16
N SER A 152 11.71 -6.12 -11.93
CA SER A 152 12.10 -7.14 -12.90
C SER A 152 11.02 -8.18 -13.13
N LEU A 153 10.42 -8.72 -12.05
CA LEU A 153 9.33 -9.70 -12.14
C LEU A 153 8.12 -9.17 -12.92
N ILE A 154 7.73 -7.92 -12.68
CA ILE A 154 6.60 -7.29 -13.37
C ILE A 154 6.90 -7.14 -14.87
N ARG A 155 8.11 -6.69 -15.24
CA ARG A 155 8.50 -6.56 -16.65
C ARG A 155 8.59 -7.91 -17.36
N GLU A 156 9.08 -8.94 -16.70
CA GLU A 156 9.16 -10.31 -17.25
C GLU A 156 7.77 -10.90 -17.44
N GLY A 157 6.87 -10.74 -16.46
CA GLY A 157 5.48 -11.18 -16.57
C GLY A 157 4.72 -10.46 -17.68
N ALA A 158 4.93 -9.16 -17.85
CA ALA A 158 4.33 -8.39 -18.94
C ALA A 158 4.84 -8.86 -20.33
N ARG A 159 6.13 -9.21 -20.46
CA ARG A 159 6.69 -9.76 -21.70
C ARG A 159 6.14 -11.15 -22.01
N ALA A 160 5.99 -12.01 -21.00
CA ALA A 160 5.43 -13.35 -21.19
C ALA A 160 3.97 -13.29 -21.61
N GLY A 161 3.17 -12.38 -21.04
CA GLY A 161 1.77 -12.17 -21.43
C GLY A 161 1.57 -11.55 -22.83
N ALA A 162 2.57 -10.82 -23.34
CA ALA A 162 2.54 -10.22 -24.69
C ALA A 162 2.92 -11.24 -25.81
N LEU A 163 3.45 -12.40 -25.44
CA LEU A 163 3.87 -13.47 -26.36
C LEU A 163 2.86 -14.65 -26.39
N ALA A 164 1.81 -14.61 -25.57
CA ALA A 164 0.74 -15.60 -25.51
C ALA A 164 -0.52 -15.09 -26.22
#